data_621391479b23f050924d451bee4ce805
#
_entry.id   621391479b23f050924d451bee4ce805
#
_cell.length_a   1.000
_cell.length_b   1.000
_cell.length_c   1.000
_cell.angle_alpha   90.00
_cell.angle_beta   90.00
_cell.angle_gamma   90.00
#
_symmetry.space_group_name_H-M   'P 1'
#
loop_
_entity.id
_entity.type
_entity.pdbx_description
1 polymer ?
#
loop_
_entity_poly.entity_id
_entity_poly.type
_entity_poly.pdbx_seq_one_letter_code
_entity_poly.pdbx_strand_id
1 'polypeptide(L)'
;MACRTPGVSLLLVPGHLVDHRPFPDADSDIIPILAGVATSTSGDGLLLVRFFDGRATAPIVDTHGATLGGRKVIGIDLDPDIMHFICNPLSGQLLRLPDIDGTKKTADCRNFGLLTRSTHGHGPPDRYAVAELSEDRGVEKRSFVMRRLLSQTGEWEKLVGLPSPLPLARPLDIHYEVSAFAGRLWWVDLSWGVVSADPFSDRPALRFVELPSASVLPASSTNAERLAARARN
;
A
#
# COMPACT_ATOMS: atom_id res chain seq x y z
N MET A 1 -16.31 -28.01 -12.10
CA MET A 1 -15.12 -27.13 -12.09
C MET A 1 -14.69 -27.02 -10.62
N ALA A 2 -13.62 -27.73 -10.22
CA ALA A 2 -13.18 -27.76 -8.83
C ALA A 2 -12.44 -26.45 -8.52
N CYS A 3 -12.95 -25.67 -7.60
CA CYS A 3 -12.28 -24.49 -7.05
C CYS A 3 -11.03 -24.98 -6.31
N ARG A 4 -9.85 -24.76 -6.89
CA ARG A 4 -8.59 -25.01 -6.18
C ARG A 4 -8.46 -23.92 -5.12
N THR A 5 -8.37 -24.30 -3.86
CA THR A 5 -7.93 -23.43 -2.77
C THR A 5 -6.62 -22.76 -3.18
N PRO A 6 -6.51 -21.44 -3.12
CA PRO A 6 -5.26 -20.78 -3.41
C PRO A 6 -4.19 -21.30 -2.45
N GLY A 7 -3.13 -21.88 -3.02
CA GLY A 7 -2.00 -22.32 -2.21
C GLY A 7 -1.35 -21.12 -1.55
N VAL A 8 -1.04 -21.24 -0.26
CA VAL A 8 -0.23 -20.24 0.45
C VAL A 8 1.17 -20.28 -0.17
N SER A 9 1.54 -19.25 -0.90
CA SER A 9 2.91 -19.09 -1.38
C SER A 9 3.75 -18.42 -0.29
N LEU A 10 4.75 -19.12 0.22
CA LEU A 10 5.75 -18.55 1.13
C LEU A 10 6.76 -17.74 0.32
N LEU A 11 6.78 -16.44 0.55
CA LEU A 11 7.84 -15.58 0.06
C LEU A 11 8.92 -15.48 1.15
N LEU A 12 10.09 -16.06 0.89
CA LEU A 12 11.25 -15.92 1.79
C LEU A 12 11.92 -14.56 1.49
N VAL A 13 11.83 -13.64 2.44
CA VAL A 13 12.53 -12.36 2.37
C VAL A 13 13.94 -12.55 2.97
N PRO A 14 15.02 -12.36 2.18
CA PRO A 14 16.36 -12.45 2.70
C PRO A 14 16.57 -11.43 3.84
N GLY A 15 17.13 -11.87 4.97
CA GLY A 15 17.27 -11.03 6.17
C GLY A 15 18.10 -9.76 5.96
N HIS A 16 19.01 -9.74 4.99
CA HIS A 16 19.81 -8.55 4.66
C HIS A 16 19.01 -7.45 3.93
N LEU A 17 17.83 -7.77 3.39
CA LEU A 17 16.93 -6.78 2.75
C LEU A 17 15.98 -6.14 3.75
N VAL A 18 15.86 -6.72 4.94
CA VAL A 18 14.94 -6.25 5.98
C VAL A 18 15.78 -5.74 7.14
N ASP A 19 15.79 -4.44 7.29
CA ASP A 19 16.45 -3.77 8.42
C ASP A 19 15.44 -3.71 9.57
N HIS A 20 15.42 -4.78 10.37
CA HIS A 20 14.50 -4.93 11.50
C HIS A 20 14.90 -4.06 12.69
N ARG A 21 13.88 -3.61 13.42
CA ARG A 21 14.11 -3.14 14.80
C ARG A 21 14.65 -4.30 15.64
N PRO A 22 15.54 -4.03 16.61
CA PRO A 22 15.99 -5.05 17.53
C PRO A 22 14.81 -5.81 18.15
N PHE A 23 14.92 -7.13 18.22
CA PHE A 23 13.88 -7.93 18.87
C PHE A 23 13.79 -7.54 20.35
N PRO A 24 12.57 -7.41 20.90
CA PRO A 24 12.37 -7.19 22.32
C PRO A 24 12.92 -8.38 23.12
N ASP A 25 13.30 -8.12 24.37
CA ASP A 25 13.70 -9.20 25.29
C ASP A 25 12.56 -10.20 25.46
N ALA A 26 12.90 -11.47 25.58
CA ALA A 26 11.92 -12.56 25.70
C ALA A 26 10.96 -12.39 26.90
N ASP A 27 11.47 -11.77 27.96
CA ASP A 27 10.73 -11.52 29.23
C ASP A 27 9.98 -10.18 29.22
N SER A 28 9.98 -9.45 28.09
CA SER A 28 9.27 -8.20 28.00
C SER A 28 7.79 -8.42 27.62
N ASP A 29 6.94 -7.48 28.00
CA ASP A 29 5.53 -7.45 27.55
C ASP A 29 5.38 -7.02 26.09
N ILE A 30 6.48 -6.78 25.41
CA ILE A 30 6.50 -6.35 24.00
C ILE A 30 6.80 -7.55 23.10
N ILE A 31 6.04 -7.71 22.05
CA ILE A 31 6.28 -8.69 20.98
C ILE A 31 6.44 -8.01 19.63
N PRO A 32 7.28 -8.53 18.74
CA PRO A 32 7.37 -8.02 17.37
C PRO A 32 6.12 -8.42 16.56
N ILE A 33 5.67 -7.51 15.70
CA ILE A 33 4.65 -7.79 14.68
C ILE A 33 5.31 -7.58 13.33
N LEU A 34 5.52 -8.66 12.61
CA LEU A 34 6.04 -8.65 11.25
C LEU A 34 4.93 -9.11 10.31
N ALA A 35 4.59 -8.30 9.33
CA ALA A 35 3.57 -8.64 8.34
C ALA A 35 3.93 -8.11 6.96
N GLY A 36 3.65 -8.90 5.94
CA GLY A 36 3.78 -8.50 4.53
C GLY A 36 2.41 -8.54 3.84
N VAL A 37 2.11 -7.54 3.05
CA VAL A 37 0.87 -7.45 2.26
C VAL A 37 1.21 -7.05 0.83
N ALA A 38 0.73 -7.82 -0.15
CA ALA A 38 0.74 -7.38 -1.54
C ALA A 38 -0.29 -6.26 -1.70
N THR A 39 0.18 -5.08 -2.08
CA THR A 39 -0.66 -3.87 -2.17
C THR A 39 -1.04 -3.50 -3.59
N SER A 40 -0.33 -4.04 -4.57
CA SER A 40 -0.65 -3.87 -5.99
C SER A 40 -0.02 -4.96 -6.82
N THR A 41 -0.66 -5.30 -7.93
CA THR A 41 -0.16 -6.27 -8.91
C THR A 41 -0.08 -5.60 -10.27
N SER A 42 0.95 -5.95 -11.04
CA SER A 42 0.98 -5.62 -12.46
C SER A 42 0.36 -6.74 -13.28
N GLY A 43 -0.13 -6.42 -14.48
CA GLY A 43 -0.62 -7.44 -15.42
C GLY A 43 0.43 -8.47 -15.84
N ASP A 44 1.71 -8.18 -15.59
CA ASP A 44 2.87 -9.00 -15.98
C ASP A 44 3.40 -9.84 -14.80
N GLY A 45 2.67 -9.91 -13.69
CA GLY A 45 2.97 -10.79 -12.56
C GLY A 45 3.95 -10.23 -11.52
N LEU A 46 4.40 -8.98 -11.64
CA LEU A 46 5.13 -8.32 -10.55
C LEU A 46 4.16 -7.92 -9.44
N LEU A 47 4.64 -8.00 -8.20
CA LEU A 47 3.90 -7.60 -7.00
C LEU A 47 4.62 -6.43 -6.33
N LEU A 48 3.83 -5.45 -5.89
CA LEU A 48 4.28 -4.47 -4.91
C LEU A 48 3.89 -5.00 -3.53
N VAL A 49 4.88 -5.25 -2.69
CA VAL A 49 4.69 -5.76 -1.34
C VAL A 49 5.08 -4.71 -0.33
N ARG A 50 4.21 -4.48 0.62
CA ARG A 50 4.46 -3.63 1.78
C ARG A 50 4.71 -4.51 2.99
N PHE A 51 5.83 -4.30 3.66
CA PHE A 51 6.24 -5.02 4.85
C PHE A 51 6.17 -4.08 6.06
N PHE A 52 5.61 -4.58 7.15
CA PHE A 52 5.44 -3.85 8.40
C PHE A 52 6.33 -4.45 9.46
N ASP A 53 7.10 -3.62 10.16
CA ASP A 53 7.82 -3.96 11.39
C ASP A 53 7.28 -3.09 12.53
N GLY A 54 6.39 -3.66 13.30
CA GLY A 54 5.72 -3.00 14.42
C GLY A 54 5.96 -3.73 15.74
N ARG A 55 5.33 -3.21 16.77
CA ARG A 55 5.34 -3.76 18.12
C ARG A 55 3.91 -3.92 18.63
N ALA A 56 3.71 -4.95 19.46
CA ALA A 56 2.48 -5.09 20.22
C ALA A 56 2.79 -5.29 21.69
N THR A 57 1.91 -4.78 22.53
CA THR A 57 1.92 -5.07 23.96
C THR A 57 1.11 -6.32 24.21
N ALA A 58 1.76 -7.34 24.75
CA ALA A 58 1.17 -8.63 25.05
C ALA A 58 1.77 -9.16 26.36
N PRO A 59 1.21 -8.76 27.52
CA PRO A 59 1.73 -9.13 28.83
C PRO A 59 1.88 -10.62 29.01
N ILE A 60 2.94 -11.02 29.71
CA ILE A 60 3.14 -12.40 30.13
C ILE A 60 2.14 -12.65 31.27
N VAL A 61 1.08 -13.36 30.97
CA VAL A 61 0.13 -13.81 31.99
C VAL A 61 0.67 -15.11 32.58
N ASP A 62 1.07 -15.06 33.84
CA ASP A 62 1.48 -16.24 34.60
C ASP A 62 0.24 -17.10 34.89
N THR A 63 -0.16 -17.90 33.91
CA THR A 63 -1.23 -18.89 34.09
C THR A 63 -0.58 -20.16 34.61
N HIS A 64 -0.58 -20.35 35.92
CA HIS A 64 -0.26 -21.62 36.53
C HIS A 64 -1.07 -22.75 35.86
N GLY A 65 -0.40 -23.51 34.97
CA GLY A 65 -0.92 -24.77 34.44
C GLY A 65 -1.31 -24.82 32.96
N ALA A 66 -1.13 -23.78 32.15
CA ALA A 66 -1.37 -23.89 30.70
C ALA A 66 -0.05 -24.07 29.94
N THR A 67 0.24 -25.26 29.51
CA THR A 67 1.26 -25.56 28.49
C THR A 67 0.89 -24.84 27.20
N LEU A 68 1.63 -23.85 26.77
CA LEU A 68 1.41 -22.94 25.65
C LEU A 68 0.37 -21.83 25.91
N GLY A 69 0.60 -20.99 26.91
CA GLY A 69 -0.15 -19.77 27.11
C GLY A 69 0.12 -18.76 25.98
N GLY A 70 -0.84 -18.62 25.06
CA GLY A 70 -0.79 -17.56 24.06
C GLY A 70 -0.88 -16.21 24.75
N ARG A 71 0.09 -15.31 24.51
CA ARG A 71 0.03 -13.93 24.98
C ARG A 71 -1.16 -13.21 24.33
N LYS A 72 -1.98 -12.52 25.13
CA LYS A 72 -3.08 -11.70 24.60
C LYS A 72 -2.57 -10.31 24.24
N VAL A 73 -2.70 -9.93 22.96
CA VAL A 73 -2.39 -8.57 22.50
C VAL A 73 -3.41 -7.60 23.08
N ILE A 74 -2.94 -6.57 23.81
CA ILE A 74 -3.75 -5.50 24.41
C ILE A 74 -3.48 -4.13 23.78
N GLY A 75 -2.41 -3.99 23.01
CA GLY A 75 -2.05 -2.77 22.30
C GLY A 75 -1.18 -3.07 21.08
N ILE A 76 -1.28 -2.23 20.06
CA ILE A 76 -0.47 -2.31 18.83
C ILE A 76 0.18 -0.95 18.60
N ASP A 77 1.46 -0.96 18.20
CA ASP A 77 2.16 0.23 17.73
C ASP A 77 1.41 0.80 16.52
N LEU A 78 0.98 2.04 16.63
CA LEU A 78 0.27 2.73 15.55
C LEU A 78 1.21 3.35 14.50
N ASP A 79 2.51 3.32 14.75
CA ASP A 79 3.54 3.88 13.87
C ASP A 79 4.64 2.82 13.55
N PRO A 80 4.27 1.73 12.83
CA PRO A 80 5.23 0.71 12.43
C PRO A 80 6.20 1.24 11.40
N ASP A 81 7.40 0.65 11.32
CA ASP A 81 8.27 0.87 10.19
C ASP A 81 7.69 0.16 8.96
N ILE A 82 7.70 0.85 7.82
CA ILE A 82 7.13 0.37 6.57
C ILE A 82 8.23 0.31 5.52
N MET A 83 8.37 -0.85 4.90
CA MET A 83 9.30 -1.09 3.80
C MET A 83 8.51 -1.57 2.58
N HIS A 84 8.93 -1.12 1.40
CA HIS A 84 8.30 -1.52 0.14
C HIS A 84 9.25 -2.34 -0.71
N PHE A 85 8.71 -3.36 -1.36
CA PHE A 85 9.45 -4.26 -2.24
C PHE A 85 8.71 -4.49 -3.55
N ILE A 86 9.46 -4.59 -4.63
CA ILE A 86 8.99 -5.21 -5.87
C ILE A 86 9.39 -6.67 -5.84
N CYS A 87 8.43 -7.55 -6.01
CA CYS A 87 8.61 -8.99 -6.01
C CYS A 87 8.23 -9.58 -7.37
N ASN A 88 9.11 -10.42 -7.90
CA ASN A 88 8.75 -11.34 -8.96
C ASN A 88 8.56 -12.73 -8.35
N PRO A 89 7.32 -13.19 -8.14
CA PRO A 89 7.06 -14.45 -7.46
C PRO A 89 7.50 -15.68 -8.27
N LEU A 90 7.66 -15.54 -9.60
CA LEU A 90 8.08 -16.63 -10.45
C LEU A 90 9.60 -16.89 -10.36
N SER A 91 10.39 -15.82 -10.29
CA SER A 91 11.86 -15.92 -10.18
C SER A 91 12.35 -15.88 -8.72
N GLY A 92 11.49 -15.51 -7.78
CA GLY A 92 11.86 -15.27 -6.39
C GLY A 92 12.68 -13.98 -6.18
N GLN A 93 12.81 -13.15 -7.21
CA GLN A 93 13.54 -11.88 -7.11
C GLN A 93 12.76 -10.90 -6.25
N LEU A 94 13.46 -10.27 -5.32
CA LEU A 94 12.93 -9.26 -4.44
C LEU A 94 13.86 -8.04 -4.48
N LEU A 95 13.29 -6.88 -4.79
CA LEU A 95 13.98 -5.60 -4.83
C LEU A 95 13.38 -4.68 -3.77
N ARG A 96 14.17 -4.26 -2.79
CA ARG A 96 13.76 -3.24 -1.85
C ARG A 96 13.74 -1.87 -2.53
N LEU A 97 12.63 -1.13 -2.35
CA LEU A 97 12.54 0.26 -2.78
C LEU A 97 13.18 1.18 -1.73
N PRO A 98 13.75 2.33 -2.13
CA PRO A 98 14.22 3.34 -1.20
C PRO A 98 13.10 3.79 -0.24
N ASP A 99 13.48 4.22 0.96
CA ASP A 99 12.53 4.77 1.91
C ASP A 99 11.98 6.11 1.40
N ILE A 100 10.67 6.31 1.55
CA ILE A 100 10.01 7.52 1.05
C ILE A 100 10.39 8.70 1.94
N ASP A 101 10.79 9.81 1.31
CA ASP A 101 11.25 11.02 2.02
C ASP A 101 12.36 10.71 3.07
N GLY A 102 13.12 9.60 2.89
CA GLY A 102 14.19 9.18 3.80
C GLY A 102 13.71 8.63 5.14
N THR A 103 12.45 8.25 5.26
CA THR A 103 11.87 7.70 6.49
C THR A 103 11.09 6.40 6.23
N LYS A 104 11.19 5.45 7.17
CA LYS A 104 10.34 4.24 7.18
C LYS A 104 8.95 4.51 7.73
N LYS A 105 8.74 5.66 8.36
CA LYS A 105 7.49 6.04 9.03
C LYS A 105 6.60 6.84 8.10
N THR A 106 5.97 6.16 7.16
CA THR A 106 5.07 6.75 6.17
C THR A 106 3.66 6.21 6.32
N ALA A 107 3.08 6.39 7.53
CA ALA A 107 1.73 5.90 7.84
C ALA A 107 0.66 6.44 6.87
N ASP A 108 0.91 7.58 6.23
CA ASP A 108 -0.03 8.21 5.29
C ASP A 108 0.10 7.67 3.85
N CYS A 109 1.18 6.99 3.51
CA CYS A 109 1.43 6.46 2.16
C CYS A 109 0.82 5.06 2.02
N ARG A 110 -0.48 4.96 1.81
CA ARG A 110 -1.19 3.66 1.81
C ARG A 110 -1.58 3.15 0.43
N ASN A 111 -1.66 4.03 -0.55
CA ASN A 111 -2.32 3.74 -1.82
C ASN A 111 -1.34 3.79 -3.00
N PHE A 112 -0.29 2.96 -2.90
CA PHE A 112 0.67 2.78 -3.99
C PHE A 112 0.13 1.82 -5.04
N GLY A 113 0.33 2.19 -6.31
CA GLY A 113 0.12 1.31 -7.44
C GLY A 113 1.43 0.95 -8.13
N LEU A 114 1.45 -0.20 -8.77
CA LEU A 114 2.54 -0.69 -9.59
C LEU A 114 2.10 -0.76 -11.05
N LEU A 115 2.79 -0.05 -11.92
CA LEU A 115 2.59 -0.11 -13.38
C LEU A 115 3.87 -0.57 -14.05
N THR A 116 3.76 -1.57 -14.91
CA THR A 116 4.86 -2.06 -15.74
C THR A 116 4.69 -1.61 -17.18
N ARG A 117 5.80 -1.51 -17.90
CA ARG A 117 5.80 -1.15 -19.32
C ARG A 117 6.98 -1.80 -20.03
N SER A 118 6.76 -2.23 -21.26
CA SER A 118 7.83 -2.66 -22.17
C SER A 118 8.23 -1.50 -23.07
N THR A 119 9.54 -1.25 -23.19
CA THR A 119 10.09 -0.21 -24.10
C THR A 119 9.80 -0.53 -25.55
N HIS A 120 9.75 -1.80 -25.90
CA HIS A 120 9.55 -2.24 -27.28
C HIS A 120 8.09 -2.57 -27.64
N GLY A 121 7.14 -2.26 -26.74
CA GLY A 121 5.71 -2.46 -26.96
C GLY A 121 5.25 -3.93 -26.95
N HIS A 122 6.11 -4.87 -27.24
CA HIS A 122 5.85 -6.31 -27.23
C HIS A 122 6.99 -7.02 -26.49
N GLY A 123 6.65 -7.87 -25.53
CA GLY A 123 7.62 -8.61 -24.73
C GLY A 123 7.46 -8.36 -23.22
N PRO A 124 8.31 -9.01 -22.40
CA PRO A 124 8.27 -8.80 -20.96
C PRO A 124 8.58 -7.34 -20.61
N PRO A 125 8.01 -6.83 -19.53
CA PRO A 125 8.26 -5.46 -19.08
C PRO A 125 9.72 -5.31 -18.69
N ASP A 126 10.33 -4.22 -19.13
CA ASP A 126 11.71 -3.85 -18.83
C ASP A 126 11.82 -2.66 -17.90
N ARG A 127 10.68 -2.05 -17.56
CA ARG A 127 10.59 -0.93 -16.61
C ARG A 127 9.30 -0.96 -15.82
N TYR A 128 9.36 -0.39 -14.62
CA TYR A 128 8.20 -0.23 -13.77
C TYR A 128 8.17 1.16 -13.14
N ALA A 129 6.97 1.57 -12.75
CA ALA A 129 6.72 2.75 -11.93
C ALA A 129 5.90 2.35 -10.73
N VAL A 130 6.29 2.85 -9.56
CA VAL A 130 5.46 2.81 -8.35
C VAL A 130 4.99 4.23 -8.09
N ALA A 131 3.69 4.43 -7.87
CA ALA A 131 3.18 5.77 -7.61
C ALA A 131 2.03 5.78 -6.61
N GLU A 132 1.99 6.87 -5.84
CA GLU A 132 0.92 7.26 -4.93
C GLU A 132 0.32 8.57 -5.40
N LEU A 133 -0.98 8.73 -5.17
CA LEU A 133 -1.70 9.98 -5.40
C LEU A 133 -2.35 10.45 -4.10
N SER A 134 -2.10 11.68 -3.71
CA SER A 134 -2.71 12.33 -2.54
C SER A 134 -3.20 13.72 -2.87
N GLU A 135 -4.19 14.21 -2.12
CA GLU A 135 -4.66 15.59 -2.26
C GLU A 135 -3.71 16.55 -1.52
N ASP A 136 -3.41 17.67 -2.17
CA ASP A 136 -2.75 18.79 -1.50
C ASP A 136 -3.79 19.62 -0.74
N ARG A 137 -3.71 19.56 0.59
CA ARG A 137 -4.66 20.23 1.48
C ARG A 137 -4.26 21.67 1.84
N GLY A 138 -3.11 22.11 1.35
CA GLY A 138 -2.53 23.41 1.72
C GLY A 138 -2.86 24.58 0.78
N VAL A 139 -3.59 24.36 -0.29
CA VAL A 139 -3.79 25.35 -1.37
C VAL A 139 -5.25 25.75 -1.49
N GLU A 140 -5.51 27.04 -1.75
CA GLU A 140 -6.87 27.56 -2.01
C GLU A 140 -7.58 26.86 -3.18
N LYS A 141 -6.81 26.37 -4.13
CA LYS A 141 -7.28 25.60 -5.28
C LYS A 141 -6.91 24.14 -5.12
N ARG A 142 -7.88 23.26 -5.21
CA ARG A 142 -7.70 21.82 -5.13
C ARG A 142 -6.65 21.34 -6.14
N SER A 143 -5.62 20.72 -5.66
CA SER A 143 -4.57 20.10 -6.46
C SER A 143 -4.18 18.74 -5.89
N PHE A 144 -3.41 17.97 -6.66
CA PHE A 144 -2.89 16.69 -6.25
C PHE A 144 -1.37 16.71 -6.21
N VAL A 145 -0.86 15.84 -5.36
CA VAL A 145 0.55 15.48 -5.27
C VAL A 145 0.67 14.03 -5.71
N MET A 146 1.58 13.75 -6.63
CA MET A 146 1.99 12.40 -6.96
C MET A 146 3.42 12.18 -6.47
N ARG A 147 3.60 11.15 -5.63
CA ARG A 147 4.94 10.59 -5.38
C ARG A 147 5.13 9.40 -6.29
N ARG A 148 6.23 9.38 -7.03
CA ARG A 148 6.52 8.26 -7.94
C ARG A 148 7.97 7.84 -7.85
N LEU A 149 8.21 6.57 -8.10
CA LEU A 149 9.53 5.99 -8.32
C LEU A 149 9.51 5.32 -9.69
N LEU A 150 10.46 5.70 -10.54
CA LEU A 150 10.67 5.05 -11.83
C LEU A 150 11.88 4.13 -11.72
N SER A 151 11.77 2.91 -12.26
CA SER A 151 12.87 1.93 -12.26
C SER A 151 14.15 2.42 -12.92
N GLN A 152 14.04 3.40 -13.83
CA GLN A 152 15.18 3.98 -14.54
C GLN A 152 16.02 4.92 -13.65
N THR A 153 15.39 5.64 -12.75
CA THR A 153 16.08 6.57 -11.82
C THR A 153 16.38 5.90 -10.49
N GLY A 154 15.51 5.01 -10.03
CA GLY A 154 15.61 4.35 -8.73
C GLY A 154 15.35 5.27 -7.53
N GLU A 155 14.87 6.49 -7.76
CA GLU A 155 14.64 7.52 -6.74
C GLU A 155 13.19 7.97 -6.72
N TRP A 156 12.73 8.40 -5.52
CA TRP A 156 11.41 8.98 -5.37
C TRP A 156 11.40 10.43 -5.88
N GLU A 157 10.42 10.72 -6.70
CA GLU A 157 10.10 12.06 -7.20
C GLU A 157 8.74 12.51 -6.68
N LYS A 158 8.64 13.77 -6.25
CA LYS A 158 7.41 14.40 -5.79
C LYS A 158 6.95 15.44 -6.79
N LEU A 159 5.86 15.18 -7.47
CA LEU A 159 5.18 16.08 -8.39
C LEU A 159 4.06 16.81 -7.67
N VAL A 160 4.12 18.12 -7.58
CA VAL A 160 3.14 18.95 -6.87
C VAL A 160 2.29 19.76 -7.85
N GLY A 161 1.14 20.22 -7.38
CA GLY A 161 0.28 21.11 -8.15
C GLY A 161 -0.36 20.46 -9.38
N LEU A 162 -0.57 19.14 -9.37
CA LEU A 162 -1.31 18.47 -10.45
C LEU A 162 -2.76 18.96 -10.45
N PRO A 163 -3.27 19.49 -11.59
CA PRO A 163 -4.61 20.02 -11.64
C PRO A 163 -5.65 18.95 -11.32
N SER A 164 -6.58 19.26 -10.41
CA SER A 164 -7.65 18.35 -10.07
C SER A 164 -8.70 18.28 -11.19
N PRO A 165 -9.02 17.08 -11.68
CA PRO A 165 -10.16 16.89 -12.58
C PRO A 165 -11.48 16.75 -11.82
N LEU A 166 -11.42 16.75 -10.48
CA LEU A 166 -12.57 16.47 -9.63
C LEU A 166 -13.43 17.72 -9.41
N PRO A 167 -14.75 17.58 -9.36
CA PRO A 167 -15.62 18.63 -8.83
C PRO A 167 -15.24 18.98 -7.39
N LEU A 168 -15.38 20.24 -7.00
CA LEU A 168 -14.96 20.76 -5.69
C LEU A 168 -15.72 20.18 -4.48
N ALA A 169 -16.73 19.32 -4.73
CA ALA A 169 -17.74 18.97 -3.73
C ALA A 169 -17.22 18.19 -2.52
N ARG A 170 -16.19 17.35 -2.65
CA ARG A 170 -15.68 16.55 -1.53
C ARG A 170 -14.25 16.03 -1.77
N PRO A 171 -13.51 15.65 -0.72
CA PRO A 171 -12.22 15.00 -0.86
C PRO A 171 -12.35 13.60 -1.49
N LEU A 172 -11.29 13.17 -2.19
CA LEU A 172 -11.15 11.80 -2.67
C LEU A 172 -10.76 10.89 -1.50
N ASP A 173 -11.57 9.86 -1.27
CA ASP A 173 -11.26 8.83 -0.26
C ASP A 173 -10.93 7.51 -0.97
N ILE A 174 -9.64 7.23 -1.11
CA ILE A 174 -9.17 6.02 -1.79
C ILE A 174 -9.35 4.83 -0.85
N HIS A 175 -10.32 3.98 -1.17
CA HIS A 175 -10.74 2.88 -0.31
C HIS A 175 -10.03 1.56 -0.58
N TYR A 176 -9.51 1.39 -1.80
CA TYR A 176 -9.07 0.10 -2.31
C TYR A 176 -7.69 0.16 -2.94
N GLU A 177 -7.23 -1.02 -3.28
CA GLU A 177 -6.00 -1.25 -4.01
C GLU A 177 -5.95 -0.44 -5.31
N VAL A 178 -4.77 0.08 -5.62
CA VAL A 178 -4.53 0.81 -6.85
C VAL A 178 -4.29 -0.20 -7.98
N SER A 179 -5.11 -0.13 -9.02
CA SER A 179 -5.04 -1.06 -10.14
C SER A 179 -4.27 -0.48 -11.32
N ALA A 180 -3.51 -1.35 -12.01
CA ALA A 180 -2.86 -1.03 -13.28
C ALA A 180 -3.71 -1.52 -14.46
N PHE A 181 -4.14 -0.60 -15.32
CA PHE A 181 -4.93 -0.93 -16.50
C PHE A 181 -4.71 0.08 -17.63
N ALA A 182 -4.64 -0.39 -18.86
CA ALA A 182 -4.48 0.43 -20.07
C ALA A 182 -3.34 1.46 -19.97
N GLY A 183 -2.19 1.05 -19.43
CA GLY A 183 -1.00 1.90 -19.28
C GLY A 183 -1.14 3.04 -18.25
N ARG A 184 -2.08 2.93 -17.34
CA ARG A 184 -2.35 3.91 -16.28
C ARG A 184 -2.55 3.23 -14.93
N LEU A 185 -2.29 3.96 -13.85
CA LEU A 185 -2.74 3.60 -12.51
C LEU A 185 -4.12 4.21 -12.25
N TRP A 186 -4.94 3.48 -11.50
CA TRP A 186 -6.32 3.83 -11.19
C TRP A 186 -6.54 3.77 -9.68
N TRP A 187 -6.83 4.93 -9.08
CA TRP A 187 -7.17 5.09 -7.65
C TRP A 187 -8.69 5.14 -7.52
N VAL A 188 -9.25 4.24 -6.71
CA VAL A 188 -10.69 4.01 -6.65
C VAL A 188 -11.30 4.57 -5.37
N ASP A 189 -12.26 5.47 -5.52
CA ASP A 189 -13.21 5.86 -4.49
C ASP A 189 -14.58 5.26 -4.83
N LEU A 190 -14.95 4.16 -4.17
CA LEU A 190 -16.21 3.45 -4.47
C LEU A 190 -17.47 4.25 -4.18
N SER A 191 -17.35 5.34 -3.46
CA SER A 191 -18.46 6.22 -3.16
C SER A 191 -18.62 7.36 -4.17
N TRP A 192 -17.73 7.42 -5.19
CA TRP A 192 -17.75 8.52 -6.13
C TRP A 192 -17.25 8.16 -7.53
N GLY A 193 -16.02 7.69 -7.65
CA GLY A 193 -15.43 7.48 -8.95
C GLY A 193 -13.99 7.02 -8.88
N VAL A 194 -13.31 7.06 -10.01
CA VAL A 194 -11.94 6.65 -10.16
C VAL A 194 -11.09 7.76 -10.76
N VAL A 195 -9.91 7.97 -10.19
CA VAL A 195 -8.89 8.87 -10.76
C VAL A 195 -7.80 8.05 -11.38
N SER A 196 -7.34 8.43 -12.56
CA SER A 196 -6.24 7.73 -13.22
C SER A 196 -5.15 8.67 -13.69
N ALA A 197 -3.92 8.16 -13.69
CA ALA A 197 -2.76 8.85 -14.23
C ALA A 197 -1.76 7.86 -14.86
N ASP A 198 -0.94 8.37 -15.77
CA ASP A 198 0.24 7.67 -16.27
C ASP A 198 1.47 8.16 -15.50
N PRO A 199 2.05 7.35 -14.58
CA PRO A 199 3.20 7.76 -13.79
C PRO A 199 4.49 7.86 -14.61
N PHE A 200 4.54 7.30 -15.84
CA PHE A 200 5.71 7.45 -16.73
C PHE A 200 5.73 8.78 -17.47
N SER A 201 4.62 9.53 -17.46
CA SER A 201 4.56 10.83 -18.12
C SER A 201 5.35 11.89 -17.33
N ASP A 202 6.12 12.73 -18.02
CA ASP A 202 6.81 13.87 -17.37
C ASP A 202 5.81 14.87 -16.77
N ARG A 203 4.60 14.94 -17.33
CA ARG A 203 3.49 15.75 -16.83
C ARG A 203 2.24 14.90 -16.72
N PRO A 204 2.07 14.14 -15.64
CA PRO A 204 0.92 13.26 -15.48
C PRO A 204 -0.39 14.04 -15.51
N ALA A 205 -1.21 13.78 -16.52
CA ALA A 205 -2.56 14.33 -16.58
C ALA A 205 -3.51 13.41 -15.81
N LEU A 206 -4.15 13.95 -14.78
CA LEU A 206 -5.17 13.25 -14.03
C LEU A 206 -6.47 13.19 -14.86
N ARG A 207 -7.15 12.06 -14.83
CA ARG A 207 -8.47 11.86 -15.42
C ARG A 207 -9.41 11.30 -14.38
N PHE A 208 -10.62 11.80 -14.34
CA PHE A 208 -11.67 11.31 -13.46
C PHE A 208 -12.78 10.65 -14.29
N VAL A 209 -13.27 9.53 -13.77
CA VAL A 209 -14.44 8.84 -14.29
C VAL A 209 -15.38 8.59 -13.12
N GLU A 210 -16.57 9.13 -13.19
CA GLU A 210 -17.63 8.93 -12.19
C GLU A 210 -18.16 7.49 -12.28
N LEU A 211 -18.40 6.86 -11.13
CA LEU A 211 -19.03 5.55 -11.10
C LEU A 211 -20.52 5.67 -11.41
N PRO A 212 -21.10 4.68 -12.12
CA PRO A 212 -22.54 4.61 -12.28
C PRO A 212 -23.25 4.64 -10.94
N SER A 213 -24.33 5.42 -10.81
CA SER A 213 -25.04 5.61 -9.54
C SER A 213 -25.49 4.30 -8.86
N ALA A 214 -25.78 3.28 -9.66
CA ALA A 214 -26.12 1.93 -9.17
C ALA A 214 -24.93 1.16 -8.55
N SER A 215 -23.69 1.61 -8.80
CA SER A 215 -22.45 0.97 -8.32
C SER A 215 -21.81 1.76 -7.18
N VAL A 216 -22.33 2.94 -6.84
CA VAL A 216 -21.79 3.81 -5.81
C VAL A 216 -22.17 3.27 -4.44
N LEU A 217 -21.15 2.99 -3.60
CA LEU A 217 -21.39 2.67 -2.20
C LEU A 217 -21.73 3.95 -1.42
N PRO A 218 -22.62 3.87 -0.40
CA PRO A 218 -22.89 5.03 0.44
C PRO A 218 -21.57 5.51 1.05
N ALA A 219 -21.34 6.83 1.00
CA ALA A 219 -20.17 7.43 1.63
C ALA A 219 -20.15 6.99 3.10
N SER A 220 -19.15 6.20 3.49
CA SER A 220 -19.09 5.70 4.86
C SER A 220 -18.84 6.88 5.78
N SER A 221 -19.78 7.07 6.69
CA SER A 221 -19.62 7.91 7.85
C SER A 221 -18.27 7.60 8.50
N THR A 222 -17.51 8.62 8.73
CA THR A 222 -16.22 8.75 9.43
C THR A 222 -15.44 7.47 9.83
N ASN A 223 -14.11 7.52 9.73
CA ASN A 223 -13.17 6.47 10.21
C ASN A 223 -13.48 5.94 11.63
N ALA A 224 -14.15 6.71 12.48
CA ALA A 224 -14.57 6.31 13.82
C ALA A 224 -15.67 5.24 13.80
N GLU A 225 -16.61 5.29 12.88
CA GLU A 225 -17.68 4.28 12.76
C GLU A 225 -17.17 2.97 12.13
N ARG A 226 -16.16 3.05 11.26
CA ARG A 226 -15.46 1.84 10.74
C ARG A 226 -14.69 1.11 11.83
N LEU A 227 -13.99 1.82 12.71
CA LEU A 227 -13.33 1.25 13.86
C LEU A 227 -14.34 0.66 14.86
N ALA A 228 -15.46 1.32 15.08
CA ALA A 228 -16.54 0.83 15.94
C ALA A 228 -17.28 -0.38 15.35
N ALA A 229 -17.43 -0.48 14.03
CA ALA A 229 -17.99 -1.65 13.37
C ALA A 229 -17.06 -2.88 13.40
N ARG A 230 -15.73 -2.66 13.27
CA ARG A 230 -14.72 -3.72 13.41
C ARG A 230 -14.54 -4.24 14.84
N ALA A 231 -14.82 -3.42 15.84
CA ALA A 231 -14.73 -3.81 17.25
C ALA A 231 -15.96 -4.61 17.74
N ARG A 232 -17.00 -4.75 16.91
CA ARG A 232 -18.24 -5.48 17.26
C ARG A 232 -18.35 -6.87 16.60
N ASN A 233 -17.39 -7.25 15.75
CA ASN A 233 -17.23 -8.60 15.20
C ASN A 233 -15.95 -9.26 15.75
#